data_e1bd26a781b377e3c205aa786508b07d
#
_entry.id   e1bd26a781b377e3c205aa786508b07d
#
_cell.length_a   1.000
_cell.length_b   1.000
_cell.length_c   1.000
_cell.angle_alpha   90.00
_cell.angle_beta   90.00
_cell.angle_gamma   90.00
#
_symmetry.space_group_name_H-M   'P 1'
#
loop_
_entity.id
_entity.type
_entity.pdbx_description
1 polymer ?
#
loop_
_entity_poly.entity_id
_entity_poly.type
_entity_poly.pdbx_seq_one_letter_code
_entity_poly.pdbx_strand_id
1 'polypeptide(L)'
;MLNSVAKDKPREILNIEYAGNSEIGNGEGTYHDYNRLNNLTSKEWIKFQKSWFIVNPKSRKKNVMMHPAKFPEELVENFIRFFTKEGQTIFDPMVGTGSTLLAAMNTNRNAIGIELSKKYANVAAQRVNDESETMNNTGNKNSIKLYNGDARMLDKIISSDIDYCITSPPYWDMLREKGFETQKTREKMNYDTYYSEDEQDVGNIENYMRFLEELSEIYLKVYNVMKIGGYLTVIVKNIKKGGKIYPLAWDLTKKLEFFTLKDEKIWCQDNVK
;
A
#
# COMPACT_ATOMS: atom_id res chain seq x y z
N MET A 1 -34.68 -1.79 4.39
CA MET A 1 -33.92 -3.02 4.65
C MET A 1 -32.84 -3.08 3.58
N LEU A 2 -31.59 -2.75 3.93
CA LEU A 2 -30.46 -2.90 3.03
C LEU A 2 -30.14 -4.39 2.97
N ASN A 3 -30.34 -5.02 1.82
CA ASN A 3 -29.83 -6.36 1.56
C ASN A 3 -28.31 -6.32 1.76
N SER A 4 -27.84 -6.86 2.87
CA SER A 4 -26.41 -7.15 3.03
C SER A 4 -26.07 -8.26 2.04
N VAL A 5 -25.56 -7.90 0.87
CA VAL A 5 -24.91 -8.86 -0.01
C VAL A 5 -23.83 -9.52 0.83
N ALA A 6 -23.95 -10.81 1.06
CA ALA A 6 -22.94 -11.57 1.80
C ALA A 6 -21.61 -11.42 1.05
N LYS A 7 -20.63 -10.72 1.68
CA LYS A 7 -19.31 -10.53 1.10
C LYS A 7 -18.57 -11.87 1.17
N ASP A 8 -18.15 -12.36 0.04
CA ASP A 8 -17.38 -13.59 -0.02
C ASP A 8 -16.01 -13.41 0.66
N LYS A 9 -15.55 -14.48 1.32
CA LYS A 9 -14.21 -14.53 1.87
C LYS A 9 -13.19 -14.34 0.72
N PRO A 10 -12.17 -13.46 0.90
CA PRO A 10 -11.11 -13.31 -0.08
C PRO A 10 -10.43 -14.64 -0.42
N ARG A 11 -10.15 -14.87 -1.71
CA ARG A 11 -9.52 -16.10 -2.20
C ARG A 11 -8.04 -15.89 -2.36
N GLU A 12 -7.24 -16.79 -1.80
CA GLU A 12 -5.80 -16.82 -2.05
C GLU A 12 -5.56 -17.11 -3.54
N ILE A 13 -4.79 -16.24 -4.20
CA ILE A 13 -4.43 -16.38 -5.62
C ILE A 13 -2.93 -16.50 -5.82
N LEU A 14 -2.15 -16.18 -4.80
CA LEU A 14 -0.70 -16.35 -4.79
C LEU A 14 -0.22 -16.65 -3.38
N ASN A 15 0.66 -17.64 -3.26
CA ASN A 15 1.39 -17.95 -2.05
C ASN A 15 2.75 -18.51 -2.46
N ILE A 16 3.77 -17.69 -2.41
CA ILE A 16 5.13 -18.08 -2.77
C ILE A 16 6.09 -17.91 -1.60
N GLU A 17 7.08 -18.80 -1.51
CA GLU A 17 8.26 -18.57 -0.71
C GLU A 17 9.38 -18.09 -1.64
N TYR A 18 10.17 -17.16 -1.18
CA TYR A 18 11.34 -16.66 -1.89
C TYR A 18 12.54 -16.58 -0.94
N ALA A 19 13.74 -16.73 -1.47
CA ALA A 19 14.95 -16.47 -0.71
C ALA A 19 15.34 -15.00 -0.90
N GLY A 20 15.57 -14.31 0.20
CA GLY A 20 16.00 -12.91 0.17
C GLY A 20 17.41 -12.76 -0.38
N ASN A 21 17.75 -11.58 -0.84
CA ASN A 21 19.12 -11.26 -1.27
C ASN A 21 20.05 -11.20 -0.06
N SER A 22 21.21 -11.85 -0.16
CA SER A 22 22.23 -11.92 0.92
C SER A 22 22.96 -10.59 1.20
N GLU A 23 22.69 -9.53 0.43
CA GLU A 23 23.43 -8.28 0.48
C GLU A 23 22.60 -7.08 0.92
N ILE A 24 21.93 -7.16 2.05
CA ILE A 24 21.36 -5.95 2.63
C ILE A 24 21.91 -5.79 4.02
N GLY A 25 23.08 -5.17 4.12
CA GLY A 25 23.61 -4.84 5.43
C GLY A 25 25.11 -4.73 5.55
N ASN A 26 25.79 -4.13 4.60
CA ASN A 26 27.12 -3.57 4.84
C ASN A 26 27.00 -2.15 5.46
N GLY A 27 26.01 -1.97 6.33
CA GLY A 27 25.87 -0.77 7.11
C GLY A 27 26.83 -0.80 8.30
N GLU A 28 27.66 0.19 8.42
CA GLU A 28 28.44 0.49 9.61
C GLU A 28 27.52 0.72 10.81
N GLY A 29 27.17 -0.36 11.52
CA GLY A 29 26.40 -0.33 12.76
C GLY A 29 24.91 0.07 12.63
N THR A 30 24.13 -0.25 13.63
CA THR A 30 22.75 0.21 13.78
C THR A 30 22.73 1.64 14.33
N TYR A 31 21.63 2.38 14.13
CA TYR A 31 21.42 3.71 14.70
C TYR A 31 21.72 3.78 16.22
N HIS A 32 21.30 2.76 16.94
CA HIS A 32 21.55 2.61 18.38
C HIS A 32 21.41 1.15 18.79
N ASP A 33 22.20 0.67 19.76
CA ASP A 33 22.18 -0.72 20.23
C ASP A 33 20.81 -1.18 20.75
N TYR A 34 20.00 -0.27 21.25
CA TYR A 34 18.63 -0.53 21.71
C TYR A 34 17.57 -0.30 20.61
N ASN A 35 17.96 -0.06 19.35
CA ASN A 35 17.00 0.08 18.28
C ASN A 35 16.26 -1.24 18.03
N ARG A 36 14.97 -1.27 18.37
CA ARG A 36 14.10 -2.44 18.15
C ARG A 36 13.29 -2.34 16.87
N LEU A 37 13.23 -1.14 16.26
CA LEU A 37 12.37 -0.86 15.13
C LEU A 37 12.94 -1.37 13.79
N ASN A 38 14.21 -1.08 13.53
CA ASN A 38 14.84 -1.36 12.22
C ASN A 38 16.37 -1.59 12.37
N ASN A 39 17.03 -1.80 11.25
CA ASN A 39 18.49 -2.00 11.17
C ASN A 39 19.19 -0.82 10.47
N LEU A 40 18.57 0.36 10.44
CA LEU A 40 19.15 1.53 9.77
C LEU A 40 20.36 2.07 10.52
N THR A 41 21.33 2.57 9.77
CA THR A 41 22.43 3.37 10.30
C THR A 41 21.91 4.74 10.77
N SER A 42 22.70 5.44 11.59
CA SER A 42 22.37 6.82 12.04
C SER A 42 22.12 7.76 10.86
N LYS A 43 22.88 7.64 9.79
CA LYS A 43 22.76 8.46 8.57
C LYS A 43 21.44 8.20 7.83
N GLU A 44 21.04 6.95 7.70
CA GLU A 44 19.77 6.55 7.08
C GLU A 44 18.58 6.99 7.93
N TRP A 45 18.67 6.80 9.25
CA TRP A 45 17.66 7.24 10.19
C TRP A 45 17.38 8.74 10.07
N ILE A 46 18.43 9.57 10.11
CA ILE A 46 18.31 11.02 9.97
C ILE A 46 17.71 11.43 8.62
N LYS A 47 18.09 10.74 7.53
CA LYS A 47 17.52 11.01 6.22
C LYS A 47 16.00 10.77 6.18
N PHE A 48 15.52 9.73 6.86
CA PHE A 48 14.11 9.41 6.89
C PHE A 48 13.29 10.34 7.79
N GLN A 49 13.91 11.00 8.78
CA GLN A 49 13.22 11.92 9.69
C GLN A 49 12.77 13.23 9.04
N LYS A 50 13.17 13.52 7.81
CA LYS A 50 12.68 14.70 7.08
C LYS A 50 11.17 14.65 6.92
N SER A 51 10.52 15.82 7.07
CA SER A 51 9.07 15.95 6.88
C SER A 51 8.63 15.88 5.42
N TRP A 52 9.55 16.00 4.48
CA TRP A 52 9.27 15.87 3.05
C TRP A 52 10.43 15.19 2.32
N PHE A 53 10.15 14.55 1.20
CA PHE A 53 11.14 13.91 0.35
C PHE A 53 10.65 13.83 -1.09
N ILE A 54 11.59 13.76 -2.02
CA ILE A 54 11.34 13.63 -3.45
C ILE A 54 11.63 12.20 -3.85
N VAL A 55 10.63 11.53 -4.42
CA VAL A 55 10.78 10.23 -5.08
C VAL A 55 10.03 10.29 -6.39
N ASN A 56 10.77 10.19 -7.50
CA ASN A 56 10.20 10.18 -8.83
C ASN A 56 9.94 8.76 -9.29
N PRO A 57 8.73 8.47 -9.81
CA PRO A 57 8.41 7.14 -10.32
C PRO A 57 9.37 6.74 -11.45
N LYS A 58 9.97 5.56 -11.35
CA LYS A 58 10.71 4.96 -12.48
C LYS A 58 9.76 4.59 -13.61
N SER A 59 10.31 4.48 -14.83
CA SER A 59 9.55 4.01 -15.99
C SER A 59 9.02 2.58 -15.74
N ARG A 60 7.75 2.33 -16.07
CA ARG A 60 7.06 1.07 -15.80
C ARG A 60 6.53 0.42 -17.07
N LYS A 61 6.33 -0.90 -17.05
CA LYS A 61 5.67 -1.65 -18.12
C LYS A 61 4.22 -1.15 -18.32
N LYS A 62 3.70 -1.22 -19.55
CA LYS A 62 2.37 -0.70 -19.93
C LYS A 62 1.23 -1.27 -19.08
N ASN A 63 1.23 -2.58 -18.81
CA ASN A 63 0.20 -3.24 -17.98
C ASN A 63 0.12 -2.68 -16.54
N VAL A 64 1.27 -2.30 -15.95
CA VAL A 64 1.33 -1.64 -14.65
C VAL A 64 0.82 -0.20 -14.73
N MET A 65 1.02 0.48 -15.86
CA MET A 65 0.57 1.86 -16.08
C MET A 65 -0.95 1.98 -16.23
N MET A 66 -1.67 0.89 -16.46
CA MET A 66 -3.14 0.92 -16.58
C MET A 66 -3.83 1.29 -15.27
N HIS A 67 -3.26 0.93 -14.11
CA HIS A 67 -3.86 1.29 -12.81
C HIS A 67 -3.84 2.81 -12.59
N PRO A 68 -4.97 3.43 -12.17
CA PRO A 68 -5.11 4.88 -12.09
C PRO A 68 -4.28 5.55 -10.99
N ALA A 69 -4.06 4.88 -9.87
CA ALA A 69 -3.28 5.39 -8.75
C ALA A 69 -2.25 4.35 -8.29
N LYS A 70 -1.00 4.78 -8.17
CA LYS A 70 0.11 3.95 -7.73
C LYS A 70 1.27 4.81 -7.25
N PHE A 71 2.00 4.29 -6.30
CA PHE A 71 3.20 4.92 -5.76
C PHE A 71 4.47 4.16 -6.20
N PRO A 72 5.63 4.80 -6.19
CA PRO A 72 6.90 4.13 -6.50
C PRO A 72 7.23 3.05 -5.49
N GLU A 73 7.76 1.91 -5.94
CA GLU A 73 8.26 0.86 -5.07
C GLU A 73 9.34 1.40 -4.11
N GLU A 74 10.26 2.23 -4.60
CA GLU A 74 11.31 2.88 -3.81
C GLU A 74 10.77 3.70 -2.63
N LEU A 75 9.62 4.38 -2.81
CA LEU A 75 8.94 5.07 -1.72
C LEU A 75 8.55 4.09 -0.62
N VAL A 76 7.92 2.98 -1.01
CA VAL A 76 7.45 1.95 -0.07
C VAL A 76 8.61 1.24 0.59
N GLU A 77 9.68 0.91 -0.15
CA GLU A 77 10.89 0.31 0.38
C GLU A 77 11.51 1.15 1.50
N ASN A 78 11.57 2.47 1.33
CA ASN A 78 12.08 3.39 2.34
C ASN A 78 11.25 3.32 3.63
N PHE A 79 9.92 3.29 3.51
CA PHE A 79 9.02 3.14 4.67
C PHE A 79 9.14 1.76 5.32
N ILE A 80 9.19 0.68 4.53
CA ILE A 80 9.36 -0.68 5.03
C ILE A 80 10.69 -0.80 5.81
N ARG A 81 11.81 -0.32 5.26
CA ARG A 81 13.11 -0.34 5.94
C ARG A 81 13.11 0.45 7.24
N PHE A 82 12.36 1.55 7.30
CA PHE A 82 12.29 2.38 8.50
C PHE A 82 11.44 1.75 9.60
N PHE A 83 10.30 1.15 9.27
CA PHE A 83 9.34 0.64 10.25
C PHE A 83 9.47 -0.84 10.56
N THR A 84 10.41 -1.55 9.90
CA THR A 84 10.56 -3.01 10.08
C THR A 84 11.99 -3.49 10.01
N LYS A 85 12.18 -4.70 10.53
CA LYS A 85 13.37 -5.55 10.31
C LYS A 85 13.10 -6.60 9.24
N GLU A 86 14.16 -7.18 8.70
CA GLU A 86 14.06 -8.32 7.78
C GLU A 86 13.27 -9.47 8.41
N GLY A 87 12.51 -10.19 7.59
CA GLY A 87 11.66 -11.31 8.02
C GLY A 87 10.34 -10.89 8.68
N GLN A 88 10.12 -9.61 8.99
CA GLN A 88 8.85 -9.10 9.50
C GLN A 88 7.78 -9.05 8.42
N THR A 89 6.51 -9.02 8.83
CA THR A 89 5.34 -9.13 7.94
C THR A 89 4.73 -7.77 7.65
N ILE A 90 4.71 -7.43 6.36
CA ILE A 90 4.06 -6.24 5.81
C ILE A 90 2.65 -6.59 5.37
N PHE A 91 1.71 -5.68 5.57
CA PHE A 91 0.35 -5.84 5.09
C PHE A 91 -0.12 -4.64 4.26
N ASP A 92 -0.80 -4.94 3.15
CA ASP A 92 -1.49 -3.93 2.34
C ASP A 92 -2.90 -4.44 1.98
N PRO A 93 -3.96 -3.89 2.59
CA PRO A 93 -5.34 -4.30 2.33
C PRO A 93 -5.89 -3.87 0.96
N MET A 94 -5.16 -3.04 0.21
CA MET A 94 -5.60 -2.47 -1.08
C MET A 94 -4.40 -2.37 -2.04
N VAL A 95 -3.79 -3.55 -2.30
CA VAL A 95 -2.44 -3.66 -2.86
C VAL A 95 -2.32 -3.24 -4.34
N GLY A 96 -3.44 -3.10 -5.03
CA GLY A 96 -3.47 -2.70 -6.44
C GLY A 96 -2.65 -3.64 -7.32
N THR A 97 -1.71 -3.09 -8.06
CA THR A 97 -0.80 -3.85 -8.94
C THR A 97 0.45 -4.38 -8.23
N GLY A 98 0.47 -4.41 -6.88
CA GLY A 98 1.48 -5.13 -6.11
C GLY A 98 2.76 -4.36 -5.78
N SER A 99 2.78 -3.03 -5.81
CA SER A 99 4.00 -2.28 -5.47
C SER A 99 4.49 -2.56 -4.05
N THR A 100 3.59 -2.73 -3.09
CA THR A 100 3.93 -3.08 -1.71
C THR A 100 4.55 -4.49 -1.61
N LEU A 101 4.02 -5.46 -2.37
CA LEU A 101 4.55 -6.82 -2.37
C LEU A 101 5.98 -6.86 -2.91
N LEU A 102 6.25 -6.18 -4.03
CA LEU A 102 7.58 -6.06 -4.60
C LEU A 102 8.55 -5.34 -3.67
N ALA A 103 8.12 -4.24 -3.05
CA ALA A 103 8.93 -3.52 -2.08
C ALA A 103 9.30 -4.40 -0.86
N ALA A 104 8.37 -5.24 -0.40
CA ALA A 104 8.64 -6.21 0.66
C ALA A 104 9.67 -7.27 0.22
N MET A 105 9.55 -7.81 -1.00
CA MET A 105 10.52 -8.73 -1.58
C MET A 105 11.92 -8.09 -1.66
N ASN A 106 12.01 -6.89 -2.24
CA ASN A 106 13.27 -6.16 -2.41
C ASN A 106 13.94 -5.78 -1.08
N THR A 107 13.21 -5.88 0.01
CA THR A 107 13.69 -5.55 1.34
C THR A 107 13.76 -6.73 2.30
N ASN A 108 13.61 -7.96 1.80
CA ASN A 108 13.65 -9.22 2.57
C ASN A 108 12.57 -9.29 3.68
N ARG A 109 11.34 -8.91 3.38
CA ARG A 109 10.19 -8.99 4.29
C ARG A 109 9.13 -9.93 3.77
N ASN A 110 8.37 -10.54 4.69
CA ASN A 110 7.13 -11.20 4.31
C ASN A 110 6.07 -10.16 3.95
N ALA A 111 5.14 -10.50 3.06
CA ALA A 111 4.01 -9.61 2.80
C ALA A 111 2.71 -10.36 2.55
N ILE A 112 1.62 -9.70 2.92
CA ILE A 112 0.26 -10.12 2.64
C ILE A 112 -0.45 -8.95 1.96
N GLY A 113 -1.08 -9.22 0.81
CA GLY A 113 -1.87 -8.23 0.06
C GLY A 113 -3.30 -8.69 -0.17
N ILE A 114 -4.24 -7.75 -0.18
CA ILE A 114 -5.61 -7.97 -0.63
C ILE A 114 -5.89 -6.99 -1.77
N GLU A 115 -6.54 -7.48 -2.83
CA GLU A 115 -6.96 -6.66 -3.97
C GLU A 115 -8.36 -7.06 -4.40
N LEU A 116 -9.26 -6.08 -4.47
CA LEU A 116 -10.66 -6.29 -4.87
C LEU A 116 -10.76 -6.66 -6.35
N SER A 117 -10.09 -5.90 -7.21
CA SER A 117 -10.12 -6.11 -8.66
C SER A 117 -9.32 -7.35 -9.06
N LYS A 118 -10.01 -8.37 -9.59
CA LYS A 118 -9.35 -9.57 -10.12
C LYS A 118 -8.30 -9.24 -11.20
N LYS A 119 -8.55 -8.21 -12.01
CA LYS A 119 -7.62 -7.72 -13.03
C LYS A 119 -6.30 -7.26 -12.41
N TYR A 120 -6.36 -6.41 -11.39
CA TYR A 120 -5.16 -5.90 -10.73
C TYR A 120 -4.48 -6.95 -9.87
N ALA A 121 -5.25 -7.81 -9.20
CA ALA A 121 -4.71 -8.94 -8.46
C ALA A 121 -3.89 -9.88 -9.36
N ASN A 122 -4.37 -10.19 -10.57
CA ASN A 122 -3.61 -11.00 -11.53
C ASN A 122 -2.32 -10.28 -12.00
N VAL A 123 -2.37 -8.95 -12.21
CA VAL A 123 -1.15 -8.18 -12.53
C VAL A 123 -0.16 -8.22 -11.38
N ALA A 124 -0.62 -8.06 -10.15
CA ALA A 124 0.22 -8.15 -8.96
C ALA A 124 0.88 -9.53 -8.83
N ALA A 125 0.10 -10.62 -9.01
CA ALA A 125 0.60 -11.98 -8.98
C ALA A 125 1.69 -12.23 -10.04
N GLN A 126 1.45 -11.78 -11.27
CA GLN A 126 2.44 -11.91 -12.35
C GLN A 126 3.74 -11.16 -12.03
N ARG A 127 3.66 -9.94 -11.50
CA ARG A 127 4.84 -9.14 -11.13
C ARG A 127 5.64 -9.80 -10.00
N VAL A 128 4.96 -10.35 -9.00
CA VAL A 128 5.61 -11.07 -7.90
C VAL A 128 6.31 -12.34 -8.40
N ASN A 129 5.68 -13.09 -9.32
CA ASN A 129 6.30 -14.26 -9.94
C ASN A 129 7.52 -13.87 -10.76
N ASP A 130 7.40 -12.88 -11.66
CA ASP A 130 8.51 -12.35 -12.48
C ASP A 130 9.70 -11.94 -11.60
N GLU A 131 9.45 -11.27 -10.46
CA GLU A 131 10.50 -10.83 -9.53
C GLU A 131 11.13 -12.02 -8.81
N SER A 132 10.33 -13.00 -8.37
CA SER A 132 10.84 -14.18 -7.65
C SER A 132 11.79 -15.04 -8.50
N GLU A 133 11.55 -15.09 -9.82
CA GLU A 133 12.43 -15.80 -10.77
C GLU A 133 13.80 -15.12 -10.92
N THR A 134 13.89 -13.82 -10.66
CA THR A 134 15.14 -13.05 -10.77
C THR A 134 15.97 -13.06 -9.49
N MET A 135 15.36 -13.43 -8.36
CA MET A 135 16.04 -13.43 -7.05
C MET A 135 16.98 -14.64 -6.90
N ASN A 136 18.20 -14.37 -6.45
CA ASN A 136 19.17 -15.40 -6.14
C ASN A 136 18.80 -16.12 -4.83
N ASN A 137 18.71 -17.45 -4.86
CA ASN A 137 18.27 -18.31 -3.75
C ASN A 137 19.31 -18.45 -2.61
N THR A 138 19.83 -17.37 -2.05
CA THR A 138 20.95 -17.41 -1.08
C THR A 138 20.63 -16.90 0.33
N GLY A 139 19.39 -16.42 0.57
CA GLY A 139 19.02 -15.78 1.84
C GLY A 139 17.95 -16.53 2.66
N ASN A 140 17.47 -15.89 3.72
CA ASN A 140 16.38 -16.38 4.54
C ASN A 140 15.09 -16.52 3.71
N LYS A 141 14.34 -17.59 3.98
CA LYS A 141 13.03 -17.77 3.31
C LYS A 141 12.01 -16.77 3.83
N ASN A 142 11.43 -16.01 2.91
CA ASN A 142 10.31 -15.12 3.14
C ASN A 142 9.11 -15.56 2.30
N SER A 143 7.93 -15.05 2.60
CA SER A 143 6.69 -15.43 1.91
C SER A 143 5.90 -14.22 1.44
N ILE A 144 5.31 -14.33 0.26
CA ILE A 144 4.32 -13.39 -0.27
C ILE A 144 3.00 -14.11 -0.45
N LYS A 145 1.93 -13.56 0.14
CA LYS A 145 0.56 -14.04 -0.04
C LYS A 145 -0.29 -12.94 -0.64
N LEU A 146 -1.06 -13.29 -1.66
CA LEU A 146 -1.98 -12.36 -2.31
C LEU A 146 -3.37 -12.97 -2.39
N TYR A 147 -4.36 -12.21 -1.92
CA TYR A 147 -5.77 -12.57 -1.91
C TYR A 147 -6.57 -11.67 -2.84
N ASN A 148 -7.43 -12.24 -3.66
CA ASN A 148 -8.43 -11.48 -4.40
C ASN A 148 -9.72 -11.44 -3.59
N GLY A 149 -10.18 -10.23 -3.24
CA GLY A 149 -11.39 -10.03 -2.46
C GLY A 149 -11.47 -8.65 -1.79
N ASP A 150 -12.50 -8.49 -0.98
CA ASP A 150 -12.81 -7.24 -0.30
C ASP A 150 -12.01 -7.09 0.99
N ALA A 151 -11.30 -5.97 1.15
CA ALA A 151 -10.52 -5.63 2.34
C ALA A 151 -11.37 -5.61 3.63
N ARG A 152 -12.67 -5.36 3.52
CA ARG A 152 -13.60 -5.44 4.65
C ARG A 152 -13.72 -6.83 5.27
N MET A 153 -13.22 -7.86 4.58
CA MET A 153 -13.20 -9.25 5.03
C MET A 153 -11.82 -9.74 5.49
N LEU A 154 -10.87 -8.82 5.72
CA LEU A 154 -9.48 -9.16 6.09
C LEU A 154 -9.40 -10.04 7.36
N ASP A 155 -10.29 -9.83 8.31
CA ASP A 155 -10.40 -10.60 9.56
C ASP A 155 -10.75 -12.08 9.34
N LYS A 156 -11.20 -12.47 8.13
CA LYS A 156 -11.48 -13.87 7.76
C LYS A 156 -10.25 -14.62 7.25
N ILE A 157 -9.17 -13.91 6.94
CA ILE A 157 -7.95 -14.47 6.36
C ILE A 157 -6.70 -14.19 7.19
N ILE A 158 -6.70 -13.11 7.97
CA ILE A 158 -5.59 -12.70 8.80
C ILE A 158 -6.05 -12.75 10.26
N SER A 159 -5.36 -13.57 11.06
CA SER A 159 -5.68 -13.71 12.48
C SER A 159 -4.90 -12.75 13.37
N SER A 160 -3.62 -12.53 13.08
CA SER A 160 -2.70 -11.65 13.83
C SER A 160 -1.33 -11.62 13.14
N ASP A 161 -0.36 -10.97 13.78
CA ASP A 161 1.07 -11.01 13.43
C ASP A 161 1.53 -10.06 12.33
N ILE A 162 0.78 -9.00 12.06
CA ILE A 162 1.22 -7.93 11.16
C ILE A 162 2.13 -6.96 11.93
N ASP A 163 3.36 -6.82 11.47
CA ASP A 163 4.34 -5.88 12.05
C ASP A 163 4.14 -4.46 11.54
N TYR A 164 3.79 -4.32 10.26
CA TYR A 164 3.63 -3.04 9.61
C TYR A 164 2.55 -3.09 8.51
N CYS A 165 1.67 -2.10 8.50
CA CYS A 165 0.72 -1.90 7.41
C CYS A 165 1.10 -0.64 6.63
N ILE A 166 1.21 -0.75 5.30
CA ILE A 166 1.38 0.39 4.41
C ILE A 166 0.44 0.24 3.21
N THR A 167 -0.37 1.27 2.95
CA THR A 167 -1.41 1.19 1.95
C THR A 167 -1.77 2.55 1.37
N SER A 168 -2.39 2.55 0.20
CA SER A 168 -3.00 3.73 -0.41
C SER A 168 -4.44 3.38 -0.79
N PRO A 169 -5.42 3.82 -0.02
CA PRO A 169 -6.83 3.55 -0.32
C PRO A 169 -7.23 4.22 -1.64
N PRO A 170 -8.31 3.77 -2.29
CA PRO A 170 -8.87 4.48 -3.43
C PRO A 170 -9.22 5.92 -3.03
N TYR A 171 -8.99 6.86 -3.94
CA TYR A 171 -9.36 8.26 -3.69
C TYR A 171 -10.86 8.44 -3.95
N TRP A 172 -11.57 9.03 -2.97
CA TRP A 172 -13.00 9.25 -3.02
C TRP A 172 -13.45 9.87 -4.34
N ASP A 173 -14.26 9.17 -5.13
CA ASP A 173 -14.98 9.61 -6.34
C ASP A 173 -14.18 10.50 -7.33
N MET A 174 -12.86 10.59 -7.12
CA MET A 174 -11.99 11.50 -7.88
C MET A 174 -11.87 11.08 -9.36
N LEU A 175 -12.02 9.80 -9.66
CA LEU A 175 -11.81 9.27 -11.00
C LEU A 175 -13.08 9.37 -11.88
N ARG A 176 -14.24 9.60 -11.29
CA ARG A 176 -15.53 9.75 -12.02
C ARG A 176 -15.76 11.16 -12.57
N GLU A 177 -15.05 12.18 -12.10
CA GLU A 177 -15.19 13.53 -12.62
C GLU A 177 -14.64 13.63 -14.05
N LYS A 178 -15.54 13.88 -15.00
CA LYS A 178 -15.18 14.11 -16.41
C LYS A 178 -14.55 15.52 -16.56
N GLY A 179 -13.48 15.62 -17.35
CA GLY A 179 -12.97 16.92 -17.79
C GLY A 179 -11.54 17.27 -17.39
N PHE A 180 -10.86 16.49 -16.56
CA PHE A 180 -9.45 16.71 -16.27
C PHE A 180 -8.56 16.28 -17.47
N GLU A 181 -7.56 17.10 -17.77
CA GLU A 181 -6.59 16.85 -18.84
C GLU A 181 -5.88 15.49 -18.69
N THR A 182 -5.62 15.10 -17.43
CA THR A 182 -5.05 13.79 -17.07
C THR A 182 -5.98 12.63 -17.45
N GLN A 183 -7.30 12.80 -17.30
CA GLN A 183 -8.29 11.78 -17.63
C GLN A 183 -8.40 11.60 -19.15
N LYS A 184 -8.46 12.72 -19.90
CA LYS A 184 -8.44 12.69 -21.38
C LYS A 184 -7.17 12.03 -21.94
N THR A 185 -6.03 12.24 -21.27
CA THR A 185 -4.76 11.61 -21.64
C THR A 185 -4.80 10.11 -21.36
N ARG A 186 -5.38 9.68 -20.22
CA ARG A 186 -5.55 8.25 -19.90
C ARG A 186 -6.50 7.55 -20.86
N GLU A 187 -7.63 8.18 -21.21
CA GLU A 187 -8.57 7.68 -22.21
C GLU A 187 -7.89 7.50 -23.58
N LYS A 188 -7.12 8.50 -24.03
CA LYS A 188 -6.34 8.40 -25.29
C LYS A 188 -5.32 7.26 -25.29
N MET A 189 -4.76 6.93 -24.11
CA MET A 189 -3.79 5.84 -23.95
C MET A 189 -4.47 4.49 -23.65
N ASN A 190 -5.79 4.46 -23.58
CA ASN A 190 -6.58 3.27 -23.20
C ASN A 190 -6.19 2.73 -21.82
N TYR A 191 -5.97 3.65 -20.85
CA TYR A 191 -5.73 3.34 -19.45
C TYR A 191 -7.01 3.45 -18.64
N ASP A 192 -7.09 2.70 -17.55
CA ASP A 192 -8.26 2.73 -16.66
C ASP A 192 -8.45 4.14 -16.08
N THR A 193 -9.67 4.65 -16.15
CA THR A 193 -10.09 5.96 -15.61
C THR A 193 -10.88 5.86 -14.33
N TYR A 194 -11.14 4.63 -13.84
CA TYR A 194 -11.79 4.32 -12.58
C TYR A 194 -11.11 3.07 -11.97
N TYR A 195 -11.31 2.83 -10.69
CA TYR A 195 -10.66 1.71 -9.99
C TYR A 195 -11.32 0.38 -10.35
N SER A 196 -12.64 0.32 -10.26
CA SER A 196 -13.42 -0.87 -10.58
C SER A 196 -14.89 -0.50 -10.84
N GLU A 197 -15.60 -1.34 -11.61
CA GLU A 197 -17.07 -1.27 -11.76
C GLU A 197 -17.79 -1.97 -10.62
N ASP A 198 -17.06 -2.55 -9.68
CA ASP A 198 -17.63 -3.28 -8.56
C ASP A 198 -18.32 -2.30 -7.60
N GLU A 199 -19.59 -2.53 -7.31
CA GLU A 199 -20.36 -1.73 -6.34
C GLU A 199 -19.77 -1.81 -4.93
N GLN A 200 -18.95 -2.83 -4.65
CA GLN A 200 -18.24 -3.01 -3.39
C GLN A 200 -16.99 -2.13 -3.28
N ASP A 201 -16.52 -1.50 -4.37
CA ASP A 201 -15.35 -0.62 -4.33
C ASP A 201 -15.64 0.62 -3.47
N VAL A 202 -14.86 0.78 -2.41
CA VAL A 202 -14.96 1.92 -1.50
C VAL A 202 -14.78 3.25 -2.24
N GLY A 203 -13.97 3.27 -3.29
CA GLY A 203 -13.77 4.45 -4.15
C GLY A 203 -15.02 4.90 -4.90
N ASN A 204 -16.05 4.06 -4.98
CA ASN A 204 -17.31 4.33 -5.66
C ASN A 204 -18.37 4.97 -4.74
N ILE A 205 -18.09 5.13 -3.45
CA ILE A 205 -19.03 5.73 -2.47
C ILE A 205 -19.14 7.23 -2.74
N GLU A 206 -20.35 7.68 -3.12
CA GLU A 206 -20.58 9.10 -3.46
C GLU A 206 -20.52 10.03 -2.24
N ASN A 207 -21.00 9.58 -1.09
CA ASN A 207 -21.00 10.38 0.14
C ASN A 207 -19.62 10.33 0.81
N TYR A 208 -18.98 11.50 0.95
CA TYR A 208 -17.63 11.61 1.50
C TYR A 208 -17.53 11.12 2.95
N MET A 209 -18.50 11.41 3.79
CA MET A 209 -18.47 10.97 5.20
C MET A 209 -18.62 9.46 5.30
N ARG A 210 -19.50 8.87 4.49
CA ARG A 210 -19.65 7.42 4.43
C ARG A 210 -18.39 6.73 3.88
N PHE A 211 -17.73 7.34 2.90
CA PHE A 211 -16.44 6.86 2.41
C PHE A 211 -15.39 6.82 3.54
N LEU A 212 -15.30 7.88 4.35
CA LEU A 212 -14.40 7.91 5.51
C LEU A 212 -14.76 6.87 6.57
N GLU A 213 -16.05 6.61 6.79
CA GLU A 213 -16.53 5.60 7.73
C GLU A 213 -16.14 4.19 7.26
N GLU A 214 -16.37 3.85 6.00
CA GLU A 214 -15.99 2.55 5.44
C GLU A 214 -14.46 2.34 5.50
N LEU A 215 -13.65 3.36 5.22
CA LEU A 215 -12.20 3.27 5.39
C LEU A 215 -11.83 3.07 6.87
N SER A 216 -12.47 3.79 7.78
CA SER A 216 -12.20 3.65 9.21
C SER A 216 -12.52 2.24 9.72
N GLU A 217 -13.61 1.62 9.26
CA GLU A 217 -13.96 0.23 9.59
C GLU A 217 -12.91 -0.76 9.10
N ILE A 218 -12.40 -0.57 7.87
CA ILE A 218 -11.31 -1.41 7.34
C ILE A 218 -10.05 -1.24 8.23
N TYR A 219 -9.67 -0.01 8.55
CA TYR A 219 -8.47 0.23 9.36
C TYR A 219 -8.63 -0.20 10.83
N LEU A 220 -9.84 -0.21 11.37
CA LEU A 220 -10.09 -0.82 12.68
C LEU A 220 -9.81 -2.34 12.66
N LYS A 221 -10.18 -3.02 11.58
CA LYS A 221 -9.83 -4.44 11.41
C LYS A 221 -8.32 -4.62 11.21
N VAL A 222 -7.64 -3.71 10.48
CA VAL A 222 -6.17 -3.69 10.38
C VAL A 222 -5.56 -3.56 11.78
N TYR A 223 -6.03 -2.60 12.58
CA TYR A 223 -5.58 -2.42 13.96
C TYR A 223 -5.66 -3.71 14.78
N ASN A 224 -6.75 -4.46 14.66
CA ASN A 224 -7.00 -5.69 15.43
C ASN A 224 -6.07 -6.87 15.03
N VAL A 225 -5.51 -6.87 13.82
CA VAL A 225 -4.58 -7.91 13.35
C VAL A 225 -3.11 -7.49 13.45
N MET A 226 -2.84 -6.24 13.80
CA MET A 226 -1.48 -5.75 14.01
C MET A 226 -0.92 -6.14 15.36
N LYS A 227 0.38 -6.36 15.41
CA LYS A 227 1.12 -6.52 16.67
C LYS A 227 1.10 -5.21 17.48
N ILE A 228 1.13 -5.34 18.80
CA ILE A 228 1.30 -4.19 19.68
C ILE A 228 2.62 -3.49 19.35
N GLY A 229 2.57 -2.18 19.14
CA GLY A 229 3.72 -1.38 18.69
C GLY A 229 3.97 -1.39 17.20
N GLY A 230 3.13 -2.08 16.40
CA GLY A 230 3.14 -2.00 14.93
C GLY A 230 2.71 -0.63 14.42
N TYR A 231 3.11 -0.30 13.19
CA TYR A 231 2.85 0.99 12.56
C TYR A 231 1.94 0.85 11.35
N LEU A 232 1.07 1.85 11.15
CA LEU A 232 0.27 2.02 9.95
C LEU A 232 0.74 3.26 9.20
N THR A 233 1.03 3.14 7.91
CA THR A 233 1.23 4.27 6.99
C THR A 233 0.14 4.29 5.94
N VAL A 234 -0.57 5.42 5.84
CA VAL A 234 -1.60 5.62 4.80
C VAL A 234 -1.12 6.69 3.83
N ILE A 235 -0.97 6.33 2.55
CA ILE A 235 -0.54 7.24 1.48
C ILE A 235 -1.79 7.81 0.83
N VAL A 236 -2.08 9.07 1.10
CA VAL A 236 -3.26 9.79 0.59
C VAL A 236 -2.90 11.17 0.10
N LYS A 237 -3.79 11.78 -0.66
CA LYS A 237 -3.74 13.21 -1.00
C LYS A 237 -5.10 13.84 -0.77
N ASN A 238 -5.10 15.15 -0.51
CA ASN A 238 -6.33 15.94 -0.47
C ASN A 238 -6.99 15.98 -1.85
N ILE A 239 -8.30 16.00 -1.88
CA ILE A 239 -9.11 15.93 -3.10
C ILE A 239 -9.71 17.30 -3.38
N LYS A 240 -9.56 17.79 -4.61
CA LYS A 240 -10.24 18.98 -5.09
C LYS A 240 -11.41 18.57 -5.97
N LYS A 241 -12.65 18.93 -5.57
CA LYS A 241 -13.87 18.59 -6.29
C LYS A 241 -14.85 19.75 -6.23
N GLY A 242 -15.43 20.13 -7.37
CA GLY A 242 -16.39 21.23 -7.43
C GLY A 242 -15.85 22.56 -6.87
N GLY A 243 -14.55 22.86 -7.07
CA GLY A 243 -13.91 24.07 -6.53
C GLY A 243 -13.58 24.02 -5.02
N LYS A 244 -13.98 22.97 -4.31
CA LYS A 244 -13.74 22.76 -2.88
C LYS A 244 -12.61 21.75 -2.65
N ILE A 245 -11.83 21.94 -1.58
CA ILE A 245 -10.83 20.99 -1.10
C ILE A 245 -11.46 20.13 0.00
N TYR A 246 -11.36 18.83 -0.18
CA TYR A 246 -11.66 17.81 0.84
C TYR A 246 -10.32 17.34 1.43
N PRO A 247 -10.04 17.66 2.70
CA PRO A 247 -8.73 17.38 3.30
C PRO A 247 -8.66 15.92 3.78
N LEU A 248 -8.67 14.96 2.83
CA LEU A 248 -8.77 13.54 3.09
C LEU A 248 -7.75 13.05 4.11
N ALA A 249 -6.49 13.52 4.04
CA ALA A 249 -5.45 13.11 4.97
C ALA A 249 -5.81 13.44 6.43
N TRP A 250 -6.30 14.67 6.67
CA TRP A 250 -6.66 15.14 8.00
C TRP A 250 -7.97 14.53 8.51
N ASP A 251 -8.98 14.42 7.63
CA ASP A 251 -10.28 13.87 8.01
C ASP A 251 -10.17 12.37 8.31
N LEU A 252 -9.36 11.64 7.53
CA LEU A 252 -9.08 10.24 7.80
C LEU A 252 -8.30 10.07 9.12
N THR A 253 -7.29 10.90 9.37
CA THR A 253 -6.54 10.88 10.62
C THR A 253 -7.46 11.02 11.84
N LYS A 254 -8.45 11.92 11.78
CA LYS A 254 -9.46 12.06 12.84
C LYS A 254 -10.35 10.82 13.01
N LYS A 255 -10.64 10.09 11.95
CA LYS A 255 -11.40 8.84 12.02
C LYS A 255 -10.60 7.67 12.57
N LEU A 256 -9.27 7.75 12.58
CA LEU A 256 -8.37 6.70 13.03
C LEU A 256 -7.83 6.94 14.46
N GLU A 257 -8.62 7.51 15.37
CA GLU A 257 -8.22 7.84 16.75
C GLU A 257 -7.79 6.63 17.59
N PHE A 258 -8.13 5.41 17.18
CA PHE A 258 -7.64 4.19 17.79
C PHE A 258 -6.15 3.91 17.47
N PHE A 259 -5.55 4.61 16.49
CA PHE A 259 -4.11 4.73 16.32
C PHE A 259 -3.59 6.03 16.94
N THR A 260 -2.35 6.03 17.40
CA THR A 260 -1.68 7.27 17.80
C THR A 260 -0.96 7.86 16.59
N LEU A 261 -1.36 9.07 16.14
CA LEU A 261 -0.62 9.78 15.09
C LEU A 261 0.82 10.06 15.54
N LYS A 262 1.79 9.60 14.80
CA LYS A 262 3.22 9.76 15.10
C LYS A 262 3.89 10.83 14.25
N ASP A 263 3.56 10.88 12.96
CA ASP A 263 4.22 11.79 12.02
C ASP A 263 3.35 11.99 10.77
N GLU A 264 3.59 13.09 10.07
CA GLU A 264 3.08 13.39 8.74
C GLU A 264 4.27 13.65 7.82
N LYS A 265 4.29 12.99 6.66
CA LYS A 265 5.34 13.15 5.66
C LYS A 265 4.76 13.56 4.32
N ILE A 266 5.41 14.47 3.65
CA ILE A 266 4.99 14.97 2.34
C ILE A 266 5.86 14.33 1.26
N TRP A 267 5.24 13.51 0.44
CA TRP A 267 5.87 12.99 -0.77
C TRP A 267 5.72 13.99 -1.92
N CYS A 268 6.85 14.47 -2.41
CA CYS A 268 6.93 15.37 -3.54
C CYS A 268 7.38 14.61 -4.80
N GLN A 269 6.80 14.99 -5.94
CA GLN A 269 7.26 14.56 -7.26
C GLN A 269 7.84 15.77 -7.97
N ASP A 270 9.10 15.72 -8.34
CA ASP A 270 9.77 16.74 -9.17
C ASP A 270 9.78 16.24 -10.62
N ASN A 271 8.69 16.49 -11.32
CA ASN A 271 8.53 16.13 -12.74
C ASN A 271 8.90 17.32 -13.65
N VAL A 272 9.94 18.07 -13.32
CA VAL A 272 10.44 19.12 -14.21
C VAL A 272 10.89 18.45 -15.51
N LYS A 273 10.08 18.59 -16.56
CA LYS A 273 10.44 18.26 -17.93
C LYS A 273 11.13 19.44 -18.57
#